data_6ecf885b47dea023964bad074e7b0c46
#
_entry.id   6ecf885b47dea023964bad074e7b0c46
#
_cell.length_a   1.000
_cell.length_b   1.000
_cell.length_c   1.000
_cell.angle_alpha   90.00
_cell.angle_beta   90.00
_cell.angle_gamma   90.00
#
_symmetry.space_group_name_H-M   'P 1'
#
loop_
_entity.id
_entity.type
_entity.pdbx_description
1 polymer ?
#
loop_
_entity_poly.entity_id
_entity_poly.type
_entity_poly.pdbx_seq_one_letter_code
_entity_poly.pdbx_strand_id
1 'polypeptide(L)'
;TVNLLHAAKTVWKDLAGKRFYHISTDEVYGSLGEEGFFVETTPYDPRSPYSASKASSDHLVRAYWHTYKLPVVVSNCSNNYGPNQFPEKLIPLVINNIKNQKPLPIYGDGKYTRDWLWVKDHADAIDLIFHEGKTGETYNIGGHNERQNIQLVQTLCDVMDDLLGRPAGASRQLIT
;
A
#
# COMPACT_ATOMS: atom_id res chain seq x y z
N THR A 1 -6.37 -15.60 5.23
CA THR A 1 -5.32 -15.51 6.29
C THR A 1 -5.46 -16.65 7.29
N VAL A 2 -6.63 -16.89 7.93
CA VAL A 2 -6.83 -17.91 8.98
C VAL A 2 -6.38 -19.30 8.54
N ASN A 3 -6.79 -19.77 7.37
CA ASN A 3 -6.44 -21.10 6.87
C ASN A 3 -4.91 -21.30 6.75
N LEU A 4 -4.18 -20.26 6.31
CA LEU A 4 -2.72 -20.30 6.22
C LEU A 4 -2.06 -20.30 7.60
N LEU A 5 -2.55 -19.49 8.54
CA LEU A 5 -2.07 -19.50 9.93
C LEU A 5 -2.29 -20.87 10.58
N HIS A 6 -3.47 -21.44 10.38
CA HIS A 6 -3.78 -22.78 10.92
C HIS A 6 -2.90 -23.86 10.29
N ALA A 7 -2.69 -23.81 8.98
CA ALA A 7 -1.80 -24.73 8.28
C ALA A 7 -0.35 -24.61 8.79
N ALA A 8 0.17 -23.38 8.89
CA ALA A 8 1.51 -23.14 9.43
C ALA A 8 1.66 -23.70 10.85
N LYS A 9 0.71 -23.38 11.75
CA LYS A 9 0.69 -23.92 13.12
C LYS A 9 0.67 -25.44 13.15
N THR A 10 -0.09 -26.07 12.26
CA THR A 10 -0.26 -27.53 12.25
C THR A 10 0.96 -28.26 11.68
N VAL A 11 1.54 -27.70 10.62
CA VAL A 11 2.63 -28.35 9.87
C VAL A 11 4.00 -28.05 10.49
N TRP A 12 4.21 -26.85 11.01
CA TRP A 12 5.49 -26.47 11.59
C TRP A 12 5.65 -27.08 13.00
N LYS A 13 6.24 -28.28 13.08
CA LYS A 13 6.50 -28.97 14.36
C LYS A 13 7.63 -28.28 15.13
N ASP A 14 8.63 -27.78 14.40
CA ASP A 14 9.69 -26.91 14.91
C ASP A 14 9.50 -25.53 14.33
N LEU A 15 9.56 -24.53 15.17
CA LEU A 15 9.40 -23.11 14.80
C LEU A 15 10.74 -22.40 14.54
N ALA A 16 11.87 -23.06 14.84
CA ALA A 16 13.20 -22.49 14.60
C ALA A 16 13.41 -22.20 13.11
N GLY A 17 13.87 -21.00 12.79
CA GLY A 17 14.08 -20.55 11.41
C GLY A 17 12.82 -20.43 10.54
N LYS A 18 11.63 -20.51 11.14
CA LYS A 18 10.36 -20.27 10.44
C LYS A 18 9.91 -18.84 10.66
N ARG A 19 9.18 -18.31 9.66
CA ARG A 19 8.57 -16.99 9.75
C ARG A 19 7.30 -16.93 8.92
N PHE A 20 6.22 -16.46 9.52
CA PHE A 20 4.98 -16.11 8.83
C PHE A 20 4.94 -14.59 8.65
N TYR A 21 5.22 -14.12 7.46
CA TYR A 21 5.19 -12.69 7.15
C TYR A 21 3.82 -12.32 6.56
N HIS A 22 3.15 -11.38 7.20
CA HIS A 22 1.86 -10.86 6.76
C HIS A 22 2.00 -9.43 6.25
N ILE A 23 1.74 -9.23 4.96
CA ILE A 23 1.76 -7.92 4.32
C ILE A 23 0.34 -7.33 4.38
N SER A 24 0.20 -6.21 5.06
CA SER A 24 -1.04 -5.46 5.25
C SER A 24 -0.99 -4.10 4.54
N THR A 25 -1.71 -3.12 5.03
CA THR A 25 -1.86 -1.79 4.43
C THR A 25 -2.00 -0.72 5.52
N ASP A 26 -1.55 0.49 5.27
CA ASP A 26 -1.75 1.67 6.11
C ASP A 26 -3.23 2.05 6.26
N GLU A 27 -4.09 1.64 5.32
CA GLU A 27 -5.54 1.89 5.40
C GLU A 27 -6.20 1.31 6.65
N VAL A 28 -5.55 0.39 7.37
CA VAL A 28 -6.04 -0.14 8.65
C VAL A 28 -6.07 0.92 9.76
N TYR A 29 -5.27 1.97 9.63
CA TYR A 29 -5.21 3.07 10.60
C TYR A 29 -6.32 4.11 10.41
N GLY A 30 -7.00 4.11 9.27
CA GLY A 30 -8.09 5.05 8.96
C GLY A 30 -7.62 6.33 8.27
N SER A 31 -7.94 7.48 8.82
CA SER A 31 -7.60 8.78 8.25
C SER A 31 -6.81 9.62 9.23
N LEU A 32 -5.75 10.24 8.75
CA LEU A 32 -5.07 11.32 9.44
C LEU A 32 -5.86 12.64 9.28
N GLY A 33 -5.66 13.57 10.21
CA GLY A 33 -6.01 14.97 10.03
C GLY A 33 -5.11 15.66 9.01
N GLU A 34 -4.95 17.00 9.17
CA GLU A 34 -4.09 17.78 8.27
C GLU A 34 -2.59 17.53 8.53
N GLU A 35 -2.24 17.05 9.70
CA GLU A 35 -0.85 16.82 10.14
C GLU A 35 -0.70 15.46 10.83
N GLY A 36 0.55 14.98 10.89
CA GLY A 36 0.93 13.76 11.60
C GLY A 36 1.25 12.58 10.70
N PHE A 37 1.63 11.48 11.35
CA PHE A 37 1.98 10.22 10.68
C PHE A 37 1.33 9.05 11.43
N PHE A 38 1.03 7.99 10.70
CA PHE A 38 0.73 6.72 11.32
C PHE A 38 2.03 6.08 11.84
N VAL A 39 1.98 5.64 13.08
CA VAL A 39 3.05 4.84 13.70
C VAL A 39 2.49 3.46 14.06
N GLU A 40 3.36 2.50 14.31
CA GLU A 40 2.97 1.11 14.57
C GLU A 40 2.07 0.93 15.79
N THR A 41 2.07 1.92 16.69
CA THR A 41 1.20 1.96 17.87
C THR A 41 -0.11 2.72 17.64
N THR A 42 -0.31 3.29 16.45
CA THR A 42 -1.58 3.97 16.11
C THR A 42 -2.73 2.97 16.18
N PRO A 43 -3.83 3.29 16.88
CA PRO A 43 -5.02 2.43 16.90
C PRO A 43 -5.60 2.23 15.49
N TYR A 44 -6.08 1.02 15.20
CA TYR A 44 -6.77 0.73 13.95
C TYR A 44 -8.17 1.37 13.94
N ASP A 45 -8.48 2.07 12.85
CA ASP A 45 -9.79 2.69 12.56
C ASP A 45 -10.17 2.47 11.08
N PRO A 46 -10.31 1.22 10.62
CA PRO A 46 -10.56 0.92 9.21
C PRO A 46 -11.92 1.46 8.75
N ARG A 47 -11.96 2.19 7.64
CA ARG A 47 -13.14 2.91 7.15
C ARG A 47 -13.71 2.36 5.83
N SER A 48 -13.26 1.21 5.39
CA SER A 48 -13.81 0.51 4.23
C SER A 48 -13.93 -1.00 4.50
N PRO A 49 -14.78 -1.74 3.78
CA PRO A 49 -14.82 -3.20 3.88
C PRO A 49 -13.46 -3.84 3.61
N TYR A 50 -12.68 -3.29 2.68
CA TYR A 50 -11.33 -3.74 2.39
C TYR A 50 -10.41 -3.55 3.61
N SER A 51 -10.28 -2.32 4.11
CA SER A 51 -9.41 -2.04 5.25
C SER A 51 -9.86 -2.77 6.52
N ALA A 52 -11.16 -2.95 6.74
CA ALA A 52 -11.68 -3.77 7.83
C ALA A 52 -11.28 -5.24 7.71
N SER A 53 -11.31 -5.81 6.50
CA SER A 53 -10.88 -7.19 6.25
C SER A 53 -9.38 -7.37 6.48
N LYS A 54 -8.56 -6.38 6.13
CA LYS A 54 -7.12 -6.36 6.37
C LYS A 54 -6.82 -6.23 7.86
N ALA A 55 -7.45 -5.29 8.57
CA ALA A 55 -7.33 -5.11 10.02
C ALA A 55 -7.70 -6.40 10.77
N SER A 56 -8.79 -7.06 10.37
CA SER A 56 -9.18 -8.36 10.93
C SER A 56 -8.11 -9.42 10.73
N SER A 57 -7.48 -9.45 9.55
CA SER A 57 -6.36 -10.36 9.27
C SER A 57 -5.14 -10.07 10.16
N ASP A 58 -4.79 -8.80 10.36
CA ASP A 58 -3.68 -8.38 11.22
C ASP A 58 -3.91 -8.81 12.67
N HIS A 59 -5.13 -8.60 13.19
CA HIS A 59 -5.50 -9.05 14.53
C HIS A 59 -5.39 -10.58 14.69
N LEU A 60 -5.81 -11.34 13.67
CA LEU A 60 -5.67 -12.79 13.69
C LEU A 60 -4.21 -13.23 13.68
N VAL A 61 -3.36 -12.60 12.88
CA VAL A 61 -1.91 -12.88 12.86
C VAL A 61 -1.30 -12.63 14.24
N ARG A 62 -1.58 -11.47 14.84
CA ARG A 62 -1.11 -11.14 16.19
C ARG A 62 -1.65 -12.12 17.25
N ALA A 63 -2.92 -12.55 17.15
CA ALA A 63 -3.51 -13.52 18.06
C ALA A 63 -2.81 -14.89 17.98
N TYR A 64 -2.40 -15.33 16.80
CA TYR A 64 -1.62 -16.57 16.63
C TYR A 64 -0.23 -16.48 17.26
N TRP A 65 0.41 -15.31 17.20
CA TRP A 65 1.64 -15.06 17.95
C TRP A 65 1.42 -15.14 19.47
N HIS A 66 0.45 -14.41 19.99
CA HIS A 66 0.20 -14.34 21.43
C HIS A 66 -0.21 -15.71 22.00
N THR A 67 -1.07 -16.45 21.29
CA THR A 67 -1.64 -17.71 21.77
C THR A 67 -0.73 -18.90 21.51
N TYR A 68 -0.16 -19.00 20.32
CA TYR A 68 0.55 -20.20 19.86
C TYR A 68 2.05 -19.99 19.66
N LYS A 69 2.54 -18.78 19.90
CA LYS A 69 3.94 -18.40 19.64
C LYS A 69 4.37 -18.63 18.19
N LEU A 70 3.41 -18.66 17.24
CA LEU A 70 3.71 -18.74 15.83
C LEU A 70 4.60 -17.55 15.43
N PRO A 71 5.79 -17.78 14.82
CA PRO A 71 6.73 -16.69 14.55
C PRO A 71 6.24 -15.80 13.40
N VAL A 72 5.46 -14.78 13.73
CA VAL A 72 4.84 -13.86 12.78
C VAL A 72 5.57 -12.52 12.73
N VAL A 73 5.48 -11.86 11.59
CA VAL A 73 5.82 -10.43 11.40
C VAL A 73 4.72 -9.81 10.55
N VAL A 74 4.38 -8.56 10.83
CA VAL A 74 3.37 -7.80 10.06
C VAL A 74 4.03 -6.56 9.47
N SER A 75 3.67 -6.19 8.24
CA SER A 75 3.99 -4.86 7.70
C SER A 75 2.75 -4.18 7.14
N ASN A 76 2.64 -2.89 7.36
CA ASN A 76 1.62 -2.01 6.80
C ASN A 76 2.29 -1.07 5.80
N CYS A 77 1.98 -1.22 4.52
CA CYS A 77 2.59 -0.39 3.49
C CYS A 77 1.63 0.67 2.97
N SER A 78 2.18 1.79 2.51
CA SER A 78 1.47 2.81 1.78
C SER A 78 1.19 2.42 0.32
N ASN A 79 0.64 3.33 -0.48
CA ASN A 79 0.23 3.04 -1.87
C ASN A 79 1.43 2.75 -2.76
N ASN A 80 1.53 1.51 -3.22
CA ASN A 80 2.59 1.09 -4.13
C ASN A 80 2.37 1.58 -5.55
N TYR A 81 3.45 1.92 -6.25
CA TYR A 81 3.44 2.18 -7.69
C TYR A 81 4.70 1.61 -8.34
N GLY A 82 4.63 1.34 -9.64
CA GLY A 82 5.77 0.86 -10.43
C GLY A 82 5.38 -0.07 -11.57
N PRO A 83 6.38 -0.69 -12.22
CA PRO A 83 6.16 -1.65 -13.29
C PRO A 83 5.24 -2.80 -12.86
N ASN A 84 4.46 -3.30 -13.82
CA ASN A 84 3.51 -4.41 -13.62
C ASN A 84 2.35 -4.12 -12.64
N GLN A 85 2.14 -2.85 -12.25
CA GLN A 85 0.95 -2.49 -11.48
C GLN A 85 -0.32 -2.81 -12.28
N PHE A 86 -1.34 -3.32 -11.60
CA PHE A 86 -2.58 -3.73 -12.23
C PHE A 86 -3.25 -2.55 -12.99
N PRO A 87 -3.70 -2.74 -14.23
CA PRO A 87 -4.12 -1.66 -15.13
C PRO A 87 -5.28 -0.77 -14.65
N GLU A 88 -6.10 -1.27 -13.73
CA GLU A 88 -7.22 -0.51 -13.14
C GLU A 88 -6.80 0.45 -12.02
N LYS A 89 -5.55 0.36 -11.55
CA LYS A 89 -5.03 1.26 -10.53
C LYS A 89 -4.76 2.65 -11.11
N LEU A 90 -4.80 3.67 -10.27
CA LEU A 90 -4.78 5.08 -10.67
C LEU A 90 -3.67 5.40 -11.68
N ILE A 91 -2.42 5.11 -11.37
CA ILE A 91 -1.29 5.49 -12.24
C ILE A 91 -1.36 4.81 -13.61
N PRO A 92 -1.43 3.47 -13.73
CA PRO A 92 -1.50 2.84 -15.04
C PRO A 92 -2.79 3.19 -15.80
N LEU A 93 -3.91 3.39 -15.12
CA LEU A 93 -5.16 3.83 -15.75
C LEU A 93 -5.02 5.22 -16.37
N VAL A 94 -4.47 6.18 -15.63
CA VAL A 94 -4.22 7.54 -16.11
C VAL A 94 -3.28 7.52 -17.31
N ILE A 95 -2.16 6.83 -17.23
CA ILE A 95 -1.21 6.68 -18.34
C ILE A 95 -1.90 6.11 -19.59
N ASN A 96 -2.68 5.05 -19.43
CA ASN A 96 -3.41 4.43 -20.55
C ASN A 96 -4.44 5.38 -21.15
N ASN A 97 -5.18 6.12 -20.33
CA ASN A 97 -6.17 7.09 -20.78
C ASN A 97 -5.50 8.26 -21.52
N ILE A 98 -4.39 8.80 -21.02
CA ILE A 98 -3.62 9.85 -21.71
C ILE A 98 -3.16 9.36 -23.09
N LYS A 99 -2.60 8.14 -23.18
CA LYS A 99 -2.18 7.57 -24.46
C LYS A 99 -3.31 7.49 -25.49
N ASN A 100 -4.51 7.15 -25.03
CA ASN A 100 -5.70 6.95 -25.85
C ASN A 100 -6.60 8.20 -25.93
N GLN A 101 -6.17 9.35 -25.45
CA GLN A 101 -6.94 10.62 -25.43
C GLN A 101 -8.33 10.44 -24.78
N LYS A 102 -8.40 9.69 -23.70
CA LYS A 102 -9.63 9.44 -22.94
C LYS A 102 -9.71 10.36 -21.73
N PRO A 103 -10.90 10.67 -21.22
CA PRO A 103 -11.08 11.46 -19.99
C PRO A 103 -10.34 10.87 -18.80
N LEU A 104 -9.88 11.74 -17.92
CA LEU A 104 -9.21 11.41 -16.65
C LEU A 104 -10.15 11.78 -15.49
N PRO A 105 -11.09 10.93 -15.11
CA PRO A 105 -12.03 11.25 -14.04
C PRO A 105 -11.31 11.32 -12.69
N ILE A 106 -11.53 12.43 -11.98
CA ILE A 106 -11.05 12.62 -10.61
C ILE A 106 -12.22 12.42 -9.65
N TYR A 107 -12.07 11.52 -8.70
CA TYR A 107 -13.09 11.32 -7.68
C TYR A 107 -13.11 12.47 -6.66
N GLY A 108 -14.30 13.02 -6.41
CA GLY A 108 -14.50 14.13 -5.48
C GLY A 108 -13.78 15.40 -5.96
N ASP A 109 -13.13 16.11 -5.05
CA ASP A 109 -12.34 17.32 -5.36
C ASP A 109 -10.86 17.01 -5.67
N GLY A 110 -10.48 15.75 -5.70
CA GLY A 110 -9.12 15.31 -5.96
C GLY A 110 -8.11 15.58 -4.85
N LYS A 111 -8.54 16.08 -3.69
CA LYS A 111 -7.65 16.47 -2.58
C LYS A 111 -7.28 15.34 -1.64
N TYR A 112 -7.78 14.13 -1.85
CA TYR A 112 -7.35 12.98 -1.07
C TYR A 112 -5.84 12.79 -1.24
N THR A 113 -5.13 12.87 -0.12
CA THR A 113 -3.68 12.66 -0.05
C THR A 113 -3.38 11.18 0.13
N ARG A 114 -2.39 10.71 -0.61
CA ARG A 114 -1.82 9.36 -0.49
C ARG A 114 -0.31 9.46 -0.45
N ASP A 115 0.32 8.63 0.37
CA ASP A 115 1.76 8.41 0.30
C ASP A 115 2.05 7.35 -0.78
N TRP A 116 3.00 7.65 -1.67
CA TRP A 116 3.32 6.81 -2.83
C TRP A 116 4.70 6.18 -2.68
N LEU A 117 4.70 4.85 -2.54
CA LEU A 117 5.86 4.02 -2.31
C LEU A 117 6.28 3.31 -3.60
N TRP A 118 7.54 3.48 -4.00
CA TRP A 118 8.09 2.75 -5.13
C TRP A 118 8.14 1.26 -4.83
N VAL A 119 7.60 0.44 -5.74
CA VAL A 119 7.41 -1.00 -5.49
C VAL A 119 8.71 -1.74 -5.20
N LYS A 120 9.84 -1.27 -5.74
CA LYS A 120 11.14 -1.87 -5.49
C LYS A 120 11.63 -1.60 -4.07
N ASP A 121 11.46 -0.37 -3.60
CA ASP A 121 11.79 -0.01 -2.21
C ASP A 121 10.92 -0.80 -1.22
N HIS A 122 9.65 -1.02 -1.58
CA HIS A 122 8.79 -1.91 -0.80
C HIS A 122 9.29 -3.35 -0.78
N ALA A 123 9.72 -3.89 -1.93
CA ALA A 123 10.25 -5.24 -2.01
C ALA A 123 11.55 -5.39 -1.18
N ASP A 124 12.44 -4.41 -1.25
CA ASP A 124 13.69 -4.38 -0.47
C ASP A 124 13.39 -4.29 1.03
N ALA A 125 12.40 -3.48 1.44
CA ALA A 125 11.94 -3.40 2.82
C ALA A 125 11.32 -4.72 3.31
N ILE A 126 10.53 -5.41 2.46
CA ILE A 126 9.99 -6.74 2.78
C ILE A 126 11.13 -7.74 3.02
N ASP A 127 12.13 -7.76 2.15
CA ASP A 127 13.28 -8.65 2.27
C ASP A 127 14.05 -8.39 3.57
N LEU A 128 14.35 -7.12 3.86
CA LEU A 128 15.01 -6.72 5.11
C LEU A 128 14.21 -7.16 6.34
N ILE A 129 12.91 -6.86 6.38
CA ILE A 129 12.05 -7.25 7.52
C ILE A 129 11.92 -8.76 7.61
N PHE A 130 11.88 -9.48 6.48
CA PHE A 130 11.81 -10.94 6.49
C PHE A 130 13.05 -11.56 7.15
N HIS A 131 14.23 -11.02 6.91
CA HIS A 131 15.47 -11.55 7.46
C HIS A 131 15.82 -11.00 8.85
N GLU A 132 15.65 -9.70 9.07
CA GLU A 132 16.14 -9.02 10.26
C GLU A 132 15.03 -8.56 11.23
N GLY A 133 13.77 -8.54 10.78
CA GLY A 133 12.65 -8.10 11.61
C GLY A 133 12.45 -8.94 12.86
N LYS A 134 12.04 -8.30 13.94
CA LYS A 134 11.74 -8.97 15.20
C LYS A 134 10.40 -9.70 15.12
N THR A 135 10.39 -10.94 15.53
CA THR A 135 9.18 -11.77 15.60
C THR A 135 8.14 -11.14 16.55
N GLY A 136 6.90 -11.09 16.12
CA GLY A 136 5.79 -10.50 16.88
C GLY A 136 5.58 -9.01 16.64
N GLU A 137 6.51 -8.34 15.96
CA GLU A 137 6.45 -6.90 15.69
C GLU A 137 5.70 -6.55 14.41
N THR A 138 5.29 -5.28 14.35
CA THR A 138 4.69 -4.65 13.17
C THR A 138 5.62 -3.56 12.66
N TYR A 139 5.66 -3.35 11.34
CA TYR A 139 6.51 -2.35 10.68
C TYR A 139 5.67 -1.55 9.69
N ASN A 140 5.76 -0.22 9.75
CA ASN A 140 5.20 0.65 8.73
C ASN A 140 6.23 0.89 7.61
N ILE A 141 5.78 0.80 6.36
CA ILE A 141 6.62 1.02 5.18
C ILE A 141 5.96 2.12 4.35
N GLY A 142 6.54 3.31 4.40
CA GLY A 142 6.06 4.50 3.67
C GLY A 142 7.11 5.04 2.70
N GLY A 143 6.66 5.87 1.75
CA GLY A 143 7.50 6.48 0.74
C GLY A 143 7.97 7.90 1.10
N HIS A 144 7.38 8.53 2.13
CA HIS A 144 7.51 9.97 2.41
C HIS A 144 7.28 10.84 1.16
N ASN A 145 6.28 10.45 0.38
CA ASN A 145 5.96 11.08 -0.89
C ASN A 145 4.44 11.30 -1.00
N GLU A 146 3.92 12.06 -0.06
CA GLU A 146 2.51 12.41 0.03
C GLU A 146 2.13 13.33 -1.12
N ARG A 147 1.09 12.95 -1.86
CA ARG A 147 0.53 13.71 -2.98
C ARG A 147 -0.98 13.66 -2.93
N GLN A 148 -1.61 14.78 -3.20
CA GLN A 148 -3.03 14.80 -3.55
C GLN A 148 -3.24 14.10 -4.90
N ASN A 149 -4.36 13.40 -5.05
CA ASN A 149 -4.65 12.68 -6.30
C ASN A 149 -4.60 13.60 -7.52
N ILE A 150 -5.14 14.83 -7.42
CA ILE A 150 -5.09 15.81 -8.51
C ILE A 150 -3.65 16.20 -8.88
N GLN A 151 -2.78 16.41 -7.91
CA GLN A 151 -1.36 16.74 -8.14
C GLN A 151 -0.64 15.59 -8.84
N LEU A 152 -0.89 14.34 -8.42
CA LEU A 152 -0.32 13.17 -9.07
C LEU A 152 -0.77 13.07 -10.52
N VAL A 153 -2.07 13.23 -10.80
CA VAL A 153 -2.62 13.16 -12.17
C VAL A 153 -2.03 14.28 -13.04
N GLN A 154 -1.91 15.50 -12.52
CA GLN A 154 -1.25 16.59 -13.24
C GLN A 154 0.22 16.29 -13.56
N THR A 155 0.96 15.73 -12.60
CA THR A 155 2.35 15.30 -12.81
C THR A 155 2.44 14.23 -13.91
N LEU A 156 1.52 13.26 -13.91
CA LEU A 156 1.46 12.23 -14.95
C LEU A 156 1.14 12.84 -16.33
N CYS A 157 0.25 13.84 -16.39
CA CYS A 157 -0.04 14.56 -17.64
C CYS A 157 1.23 15.21 -18.18
N ASP A 158 1.97 15.95 -17.35
CA ASP A 158 3.17 16.67 -17.77
C ASP A 158 4.26 15.72 -18.26
N VAL A 159 4.52 14.65 -17.50
CA VAL A 159 5.50 13.61 -17.89
C VAL A 159 5.10 12.92 -19.19
N MET A 160 3.82 12.63 -19.36
CA MET A 160 3.33 11.98 -20.57
C MET A 160 3.33 12.90 -21.78
N ASP A 161 3.05 14.21 -21.61
CA ASP A 161 3.16 15.18 -22.70
C ASP A 161 4.59 15.28 -23.21
N ASP A 162 5.56 15.36 -22.28
CA ASP A 162 6.98 15.37 -22.63
C ASP A 162 7.40 14.09 -23.39
N LEU A 163 7.08 12.93 -22.85
CA LEU A 163 7.41 11.62 -23.46
C LEU A 163 6.76 11.39 -24.84
N LEU A 164 5.58 11.99 -25.06
CA LEU A 164 4.84 11.84 -26.31
C LEU A 164 5.09 12.99 -27.31
N GLY A 165 5.96 13.95 -26.95
CA GLY A 165 6.24 15.12 -27.79
C GLY A 165 5.03 16.04 -27.97
N ARG A 166 4.15 16.13 -26.99
CA ARG A 166 2.96 16.97 -27.00
C ARG A 166 3.26 18.35 -26.37
N PRO A 167 2.48 19.39 -26.70
CA PRO A 167 2.58 20.67 -26.01
C PRO A 167 2.36 20.50 -24.49
N ALA A 168 3.10 21.24 -23.69
CA ALA A 168 2.97 21.20 -22.23
C ALA A 168 1.52 21.50 -21.79
N GLY A 169 0.98 20.66 -20.94
CA GLY A 169 -0.39 20.77 -20.42
C GLY A 169 -1.50 20.26 -21.36
N ALA A 170 -1.16 19.73 -22.53
CA ALA A 170 -2.15 19.20 -23.47
C ALA A 170 -3.01 18.09 -22.82
N SER A 171 -2.39 17.17 -22.10
CA SER A 171 -3.10 16.08 -21.44
C SER A 171 -3.87 16.51 -20.18
N ARG A 172 -3.54 17.66 -19.59
CA ARG A 172 -4.31 18.20 -18.44
C ARG A 172 -5.74 18.57 -18.82
N GLN A 173 -6.00 18.86 -20.10
CA GLN A 173 -7.35 19.15 -20.62
C GLN A 173 -8.28 17.92 -20.57
N LEU A 174 -7.74 16.73 -20.40
CA LEU A 174 -8.51 15.50 -20.24
C LEU A 174 -9.05 15.29 -18.83
N ILE A 175 -8.61 16.08 -17.85
CA ILE A 175 -9.07 15.98 -16.44
C ILE A 175 -10.52 16.44 -16.36
N THR A 176 -11.39 15.59 -15.76
CA THR A 176 -12.84 15.82 -15.65
C THR A 176 -13.34 15.54 -14.23
#